data_cad42c9f774f5a04e35a639737caaf42
#
_entry.id   cad42c9f774f5a04e35a639737caaf42
#
_cell.length_a   1.000
_cell.length_b   1.000
_cell.length_c   1.000
_cell.angle_alpha   90.00
_cell.angle_beta   90.00
_cell.angle_gamma   90.00
#
_symmetry.space_group_name_H-M   'P 1'
#
loop_
_entity.id
_entity.type
_entity.pdbx_description
1 polymer ?
#
loop_
_entity_poly.entity_id
_entity_poly.type
_entity_poly.pdbx_seq_one_letter_code
_entity_poly.pdbx_strand_id
1 'polypeptide(L)'
;AGTTVGKSGQVCHLVRSGTNRYIVQLFEAEVEAAAAAAAAAKADTRPQLRWGNLHEVEWLDSVDPAKHTVVAFLPDEDGEPGASVTLEASKTVHQNAQRYFEEARAQKNKIKGAVEALEKTERAKETADKKAAKEAASGKLRGRKRARRFWFEKYRWAILSGGHLLIGGKDAKGNDVLVRKHLSASDLYFHADLHGAPSCSLKLRDGLVPSNSQEGLIPKGVASMQISQTLGEGLDDARELDDSVISEAAQMAVCWSRAWGSGGAAATAFHARSSQVSKTTETGESLARGSFVVRGERSWHKDVPLEVAIGLAVVNGVPMPVSGVPSTISEICERWARISPGREKKEAVANKISKSTGLSQEDVLSCLPPGGCSVDDNGLISP
;
A
#
# COMPACT_ATOMS: atom_id res chain seq x y z
N ALA A 1 -45.72 24.81 -27.55
CA ALA A 1 -44.96 26.03 -27.80
C ALA A 1 -45.60 27.14 -26.98
N GLY A 2 -44.96 27.62 -25.97
CA GLY A 2 -45.38 28.79 -25.18
C GLY A 2 -44.64 30.03 -25.68
N THR A 3 -45.37 31.15 -25.78
CA THR A 3 -44.79 32.42 -26.14
C THR A 3 -44.78 33.29 -24.88
N THR A 4 -43.61 33.68 -24.42
CA THR A 4 -43.47 34.62 -23.30
C THR A 4 -42.96 35.96 -23.81
N VAL A 5 -43.52 37.04 -23.31
CA VAL A 5 -43.13 38.43 -23.66
C VAL A 5 -42.34 38.96 -22.47
N GLY A 6 -41.06 39.26 -22.67
CA GLY A 6 -40.21 39.90 -21.64
C GLY A 6 -40.68 41.33 -21.41
N LYS A 7 -40.28 41.96 -20.25
CA LYS A 7 -40.61 43.35 -19.87
C LYS A 7 -40.17 44.39 -20.90
N SER A 8 -39.27 44.02 -21.83
CA SER A 8 -38.80 44.90 -22.92
C SER A 8 -39.61 44.76 -24.21
N GLY A 9 -40.69 43.96 -24.24
CA GLY A 9 -41.51 43.72 -25.42
C GLY A 9 -40.92 42.71 -26.42
N GLN A 10 -39.83 42.04 -26.06
CA GLN A 10 -39.22 40.99 -26.88
C GLN A 10 -39.98 39.69 -26.77
N VAL A 11 -40.28 39.06 -27.92
CA VAL A 11 -41.06 37.81 -28.00
C VAL A 11 -40.06 36.63 -28.11
N CYS A 12 -40.15 35.73 -27.15
CA CYS A 12 -39.34 34.51 -27.14
C CYS A 12 -40.24 33.28 -27.42
N HIS A 13 -39.79 32.43 -28.33
CA HIS A 13 -40.49 31.17 -28.60
C HIS A 13 -39.69 30.01 -27.98
N LEU A 14 -40.36 29.25 -27.11
CA LEU A 14 -39.87 27.99 -26.58
C LEU A 14 -40.33 26.84 -27.47
N VAL A 15 -39.42 26.16 -28.12
CA VAL A 15 -39.70 25.00 -28.95
C VAL A 15 -39.27 23.72 -28.21
N ARG A 16 -40.24 22.87 -27.89
CA ARG A 16 -39.98 21.56 -27.31
C ARG A 16 -39.49 20.61 -28.40
N SER A 17 -38.28 20.12 -28.28
CA SER A 17 -37.67 19.14 -29.17
C SER A 17 -37.49 17.82 -28.41
N GLY A 18 -38.39 16.84 -28.66
CA GLY A 18 -38.34 15.45 -28.15
C GLY A 18 -37.85 15.25 -26.72
N THR A 19 -38.51 14.42 -25.93
CA THR A 19 -38.19 14.02 -24.56
C THR A 19 -37.36 15.01 -23.73
N ASN A 20 -38.05 15.95 -23.05
CA ASN A 20 -37.50 16.85 -21.99
C ASN A 20 -36.33 17.75 -22.38
N ARG A 21 -36.27 18.27 -23.58
CA ARG A 21 -35.29 19.27 -24.00
C ARG A 21 -35.99 20.48 -24.60
N TYR A 22 -35.64 21.67 -24.12
CA TYR A 22 -36.14 22.93 -24.64
C TYR A 22 -34.98 23.62 -25.39
N ILE A 23 -35.27 24.14 -26.58
CA ILE A 23 -34.38 25.03 -27.33
C ILE A 23 -35.01 26.40 -27.25
N VAL A 24 -34.27 27.37 -26.68
CA VAL A 24 -34.67 28.77 -26.64
C VAL A 24 -34.33 29.36 -28.00
N GLN A 25 -35.35 29.57 -28.83
CA GLN A 25 -35.22 30.35 -30.04
C GLN A 25 -35.45 31.84 -29.71
N LEU A 26 -34.37 32.58 -29.56
CA LEU A 26 -34.37 34.03 -29.50
C LEU A 26 -34.51 34.54 -30.95
N PHE A 27 -35.68 35.08 -31.30
CA PHE A 27 -35.99 35.78 -32.53
C PHE A 27 -36.43 35.03 -33.74
N GLU A 28 -37.64 35.24 -34.18
CA GLU A 28 -37.90 35.24 -35.62
C GLU A 28 -38.95 36.26 -36.05
N ALA A 29 -39.86 36.68 -35.20
CA ALA A 29 -40.90 37.62 -35.62
C ALA A 29 -40.41 39.06 -35.84
N GLU A 30 -39.40 39.54 -35.10
CA GLU A 30 -38.87 40.87 -35.33
C GLU A 30 -37.77 40.88 -36.41
N VAL A 31 -37.09 39.77 -36.64
CA VAL A 31 -36.08 39.63 -37.70
C VAL A 31 -36.75 39.57 -39.07
N GLU A 32 -37.90 38.92 -39.21
CA GLU A 32 -38.66 38.96 -40.45
C GLU A 32 -39.26 40.34 -40.74
N ALA A 33 -39.79 41.02 -39.74
CA ALA A 33 -40.29 42.40 -39.86
C ALA A 33 -39.17 43.41 -40.14
N ALA A 34 -38.03 43.25 -39.49
CA ALA A 34 -36.83 44.08 -39.73
C ALA A 34 -36.12 43.74 -41.04
N ALA A 35 -36.15 42.45 -41.47
CA ALA A 35 -35.64 42.04 -42.79
C ALA A 35 -36.49 42.57 -43.95
N ALA A 36 -37.83 42.60 -43.77
CA ALA A 36 -38.75 43.23 -44.72
C ALA A 36 -38.56 44.77 -44.77
N ALA A 37 -38.29 45.42 -43.63
CA ALA A 37 -37.99 46.83 -43.56
C ALA A 37 -36.58 47.18 -44.05
N ALA A 38 -35.57 46.34 -43.86
CA ALA A 38 -34.20 46.50 -44.29
C ALA A 38 -33.99 46.15 -45.78
N ALA A 39 -34.87 45.35 -46.37
CA ALA A 39 -34.90 45.17 -47.83
C ALA A 39 -35.34 46.43 -48.59
N ALA A 40 -36.04 47.36 -47.90
CA ALA A 40 -36.46 48.65 -48.41
C ALA A 40 -35.44 49.79 -48.20
N ALA A 41 -34.45 49.63 -47.31
CA ALA A 41 -33.43 50.59 -47.01
C ALA A 41 -32.03 49.93 -47.15
N LYS A 42 -31.31 50.25 -48.22
CA LYS A 42 -29.92 49.87 -48.40
C LYS A 42 -29.04 50.63 -47.39
N ALA A 43 -29.01 50.18 -46.13
CA ALA A 43 -28.05 50.59 -45.15
C ALA A 43 -27.77 49.38 -44.26
N ASP A 44 -26.51 49.04 -44.16
CA ASP A 44 -25.95 47.94 -43.33
C ASP A 44 -26.18 48.23 -41.81
N THR A 45 -27.33 47.84 -41.29
CA THR A 45 -27.62 47.91 -39.84
C THR A 45 -28.00 46.52 -39.34
N ARG A 46 -26.96 45.70 -39.16
CA ARG A 46 -27.06 44.58 -38.24
C ARG A 46 -27.42 45.14 -36.87
N PRO A 47 -28.49 44.66 -36.16
CA PRO A 47 -28.74 45.11 -34.81
C PRO A 47 -27.51 44.80 -33.98
N GLN A 48 -26.79 45.84 -33.58
CA GLN A 48 -25.75 45.65 -32.55
C GLN A 48 -26.44 45.25 -31.25
N LEU A 49 -26.21 44.03 -30.77
CA LEU A 49 -26.62 43.57 -29.46
C LEU A 49 -26.13 44.59 -28.41
N ARG A 50 -27.00 45.39 -27.86
CA ARG A 50 -26.69 46.30 -26.73
C ARG A 50 -26.79 45.49 -25.45
N TRP A 51 -25.67 45.16 -24.90
CA TRP A 51 -25.58 44.41 -23.63
C TRP A 51 -26.37 45.07 -22.46
N GLY A 52 -26.65 46.40 -22.54
CA GLY A 52 -27.27 47.16 -21.49
C GLY A 52 -28.72 46.76 -21.14
N ASN A 53 -29.48 46.14 -22.06
CA ASN A 53 -30.90 45.80 -21.86
C ASN A 53 -31.13 44.32 -21.55
N LEU A 54 -30.10 43.50 -21.58
CA LEU A 54 -30.21 42.04 -21.31
C LEU A 54 -30.51 41.71 -19.86
N HIS A 55 -30.19 42.62 -18.92
CA HIS A 55 -30.52 42.43 -17.48
C HIS A 55 -31.99 42.58 -17.15
N GLU A 56 -32.82 43.06 -18.10
CA GLU A 56 -34.25 43.23 -17.91
C GLU A 56 -35.04 41.98 -18.31
N VAL A 57 -34.39 40.95 -18.80
CA VAL A 57 -35.04 39.74 -19.30
C VAL A 57 -35.15 38.72 -18.14
N GLU A 58 -36.38 38.38 -17.76
CA GLU A 58 -36.71 37.59 -16.56
C GLU A 58 -36.05 36.21 -16.47
N TRP A 59 -35.72 35.59 -17.63
CA TRP A 59 -35.12 34.24 -17.71
C TRP A 59 -33.59 34.28 -17.88
N LEU A 60 -32.98 35.47 -17.82
CA LEU A 60 -31.51 35.60 -17.78
C LEU A 60 -31.04 35.74 -16.35
N ASP A 61 -30.10 34.86 -15.95
CA ASP A 61 -29.46 34.90 -14.66
C ASP A 61 -28.32 35.91 -14.64
N SER A 62 -27.43 35.82 -15.61
CA SER A 62 -26.26 36.69 -15.68
C SER A 62 -25.77 36.93 -17.11
N VAL A 63 -25.09 38.05 -17.30
CA VAL A 63 -24.50 38.46 -18.57
C VAL A 63 -23.07 38.85 -18.34
N ASP A 64 -22.13 38.21 -19.03
CA ASP A 64 -20.71 38.56 -19.02
C ASP A 64 -20.30 39.13 -20.38
N PRO A 65 -20.28 40.47 -20.56
CA PRO A 65 -19.91 41.10 -21.79
C PRO A 65 -18.45 40.87 -22.20
N ALA A 66 -17.57 40.67 -21.21
CA ALA A 66 -16.14 40.48 -21.47
C ALA A 66 -15.88 39.11 -22.12
N LYS A 67 -16.67 38.10 -21.74
CA LYS A 67 -16.59 36.73 -22.29
C LYS A 67 -17.58 36.48 -23.44
N HIS A 68 -18.44 37.45 -23.74
CA HIS A 68 -19.55 37.28 -24.69
C HIS A 68 -20.45 36.08 -24.34
N THR A 69 -20.73 35.89 -23.03
CA THR A 69 -21.57 34.78 -22.55
C THR A 69 -22.79 35.31 -21.81
N VAL A 70 -23.87 34.55 -21.90
CA VAL A 70 -25.13 34.79 -21.23
C VAL A 70 -25.55 33.51 -20.53
N VAL A 71 -25.90 33.58 -19.26
CA VAL A 71 -26.51 32.47 -18.53
C VAL A 71 -27.99 32.65 -18.52
N ALA A 72 -28.72 31.65 -19.02
CA ALA A 72 -30.16 31.64 -19.11
C ALA A 72 -30.75 30.47 -18.34
N PHE A 73 -31.91 30.66 -17.69
CA PHE A 73 -32.69 29.59 -17.11
C PHE A 73 -33.62 28.97 -18.17
N LEU A 74 -33.59 27.65 -18.28
CA LEU A 74 -34.59 26.93 -19.05
C LEU A 74 -35.73 26.60 -18.09
N PRO A 75 -37.01 26.92 -18.48
CA PRO A 75 -38.13 26.57 -17.63
C PRO A 75 -38.33 25.06 -17.57
N ASP A 76 -38.74 24.57 -16.41
CA ASP A 76 -39.16 23.20 -16.22
C ASP A 76 -40.56 22.93 -16.85
N GLU A 77 -41.14 21.76 -16.55
CA GLU A 77 -42.46 21.38 -17.09
C GLU A 77 -43.59 22.27 -16.55
N ASP A 78 -43.39 22.91 -15.39
CA ASP A 78 -44.38 23.78 -14.74
C ASP A 78 -44.15 25.26 -15.10
N GLY A 79 -43.10 25.58 -15.84
CA GLY A 79 -42.74 26.94 -16.28
C GLY A 79 -41.88 27.71 -15.29
N GLU A 80 -41.47 27.07 -14.20
CA GLU A 80 -40.57 27.65 -13.22
C GLU A 80 -39.10 27.59 -13.70
N PRO A 81 -38.20 28.44 -13.17
CA PRO A 81 -36.80 28.42 -13.51
C PRO A 81 -36.14 27.08 -13.17
N GLY A 82 -35.86 26.26 -14.18
CA GLY A 82 -35.21 24.97 -14.05
C GLY A 82 -33.67 25.03 -14.25
N ALA A 83 -33.16 24.27 -15.22
CA ALA A 83 -31.73 24.19 -15.45
C ALA A 83 -31.15 25.49 -16.05
N SER A 84 -30.00 25.94 -15.55
CA SER A 84 -29.26 27.04 -16.15
C SER A 84 -28.37 26.58 -17.29
N VAL A 85 -28.30 27.36 -18.37
CA VAL A 85 -27.45 27.11 -19.53
C VAL A 85 -26.65 28.34 -19.88
N THR A 86 -25.36 28.13 -20.19
CA THR A 86 -24.46 29.20 -20.63
C THR A 86 -24.43 29.25 -22.14
N LEU A 87 -24.85 30.37 -22.71
CA LEU A 87 -24.90 30.60 -24.15
C LEU A 87 -23.76 31.59 -24.53
N GLU A 88 -23.09 31.28 -25.63
CA GLU A 88 -22.12 32.21 -26.22
C GLU A 88 -22.83 33.10 -27.21
N ALA A 89 -22.86 34.41 -26.93
CA ALA A 89 -23.56 35.38 -27.76
C ALA A 89 -22.93 35.58 -29.16
N SER A 90 -21.66 35.17 -29.30
CA SER A 90 -20.96 35.17 -30.58
C SER A 90 -21.37 34.01 -31.52
N LYS A 91 -22.08 33.01 -30.99
CA LYS A 91 -22.49 31.84 -31.71
C LYS A 91 -24.01 31.87 -32.00
N THR A 92 -24.38 31.21 -33.08
CA THR A 92 -25.79 31.03 -33.39
C THR A 92 -26.47 30.09 -32.40
N VAL A 93 -27.79 30.13 -32.32
CA VAL A 93 -28.58 29.20 -31.49
C VAL A 93 -28.25 27.74 -31.82
N HIS A 94 -28.14 27.39 -33.10
CA HIS A 94 -27.76 26.04 -33.51
C HIS A 94 -26.34 25.63 -33.02
N GLN A 95 -25.39 26.54 -33.11
CA GLN A 95 -24.02 26.26 -32.64
C GLN A 95 -23.95 26.06 -31.11
N ASN A 96 -24.71 26.85 -30.34
CA ASN A 96 -24.83 26.66 -28.90
C ASN A 96 -25.53 25.32 -28.58
N ALA A 97 -26.64 25.03 -29.24
CA ALA A 97 -27.37 23.77 -29.07
C ALA A 97 -26.48 22.56 -29.46
N GLN A 98 -25.75 22.62 -30.57
CA GLN A 98 -24.84 21.56 -31.00
C GLN A 98 -23.78 21.28 -29.96
N ARG A 99 -23.18 22.31 -29.37
CA ARG A 99 -22.20 22.16 -28.29
C ARG A 99 -22.77 21.33 -27.13
N TYR A 100 -23.95 21.66 -26.64
CA TYR A 100 -24.61 20.92 -25.58
C TYR A 100 -24.94 19.48 -25.95
N PHE A 101 -25.36 19.24 -27.19
CA PHE A 101 -25.59 17.88 -27.69
C PHE A 101 -24.31 17.06 -27.75
N GLU A 102 -23.20 17.65 -28.18
CA GLU A 102 -21.90 16.98 -28.24
C GLU A 102 -21.38 16.69 -26.83
N GLU A 103 -21.49 17.65 -25.91
CA GLU A 103 -21.13 17.47 -24.51
C GLU A 103 -21.97 16.37 -23.83
N ALA A 104 -23.29 16.40 -24.02
CA ALA A 104 -24.19 15.38 -23.51
C ALA A 104 -23.86 13.99 -24.06
N ARG A 105 -23.55 13.89 -25.37
CA ARG A 105 -23.13 12.64 -26.00
C ARG A 105 -21.78 12.15 -25.44
N ALA A 106 -20.83 13.04 -25.26
CA ALA A 106 -19.53 12.71 -24.68
C ALA A 106 -19.66 12.24 -23.24
N GLN A 107 -20.48 12.90 -22.42
CA GLN A 107 -20.76 12.49 -21.05
C GLN A 107 -21.48 11.14 -21.00
N LYS A 108 -22.48 10.91 -21.85
CA LYS A 108 -23.17 9.62 -21.93
C LYS A 108 -22.22 8.48 -22.28
N ASN A 109 -21.28 8.72 -23.20
CA ASN A 109 -20.26 7.73 -23.54
C ASN A 109 -19.28 7.48 -22.38
N LYS A 110 -18.89 8.54 -21.65
CA LYS A 110 -18.06 8.42 -20.44
C LYS A 110 -18.76 7.60 -19.35
N ILE A 111 -20.05 7.89 -19.10
CA ILE A 111 -20.85 7.14 -18.12
C ILE A 111 -20.94 5.67 -18.53
N LYS A 112 -21.24 5.39 -19.81
CA LYS A 112 -21.29 4.01 -20.31
C LYS A 112 -19.96 3.29 -20.11
N GLY A 113 -18.85 3.92 -20.48
CA GLY A 113 -17.51 3.35 -20.26
C GLY A 113 -17.18 3.15 -18.78
N ALA A 114 -17.59 4.07 -17.89
CA ALA A 114 -17.40 3.92 -16.46
C ALA A 114 -18.22 2.77 -15.88
N VAL A 115 -19.47 2.60 -16.30
CA VAL A 115 -20.32 1.47 -15.87
C VAL A 115 -19.73 0.14 -16.33
N GLU A 116 -19.32 0.03 -17.60
CA GLU A 116 -18.68 -1.17 -18.12
C GLU A 116 -17.37 -1.51 -17.38
N ALA A 117 -16.57 -0.49 -17.04
CA ALA A 117 -15.34 -0.66 -16.25
C ALA A 117 -15.65 -1.12 -14.81
N LEU A 118 -16.70 -0.57 -14.20
CA LEU A 118 -17.13 -0.95 -12.85
C LEU A 118 -17.61 -2.40 -12.81
N GLU A 119 -18.50 -2.81 -13.74
CA GLU A 119 -18.95 -4.20 -13.85
C GLU A 119 -17.79 -5.17 -14.08
N LYS A 120 -16.83 -4.80 -14.94
CA LYS A 120 -15.62 -5.61 -15.18
C LYS A 120 -14.78 -5.77 -13.92
N THR A 121 -14.67 -4.69 -13.14
CA THR A 121 -13.92 -4.69 -11.87
C THR A 121 -14.62 -5.55 -10.81
N GLU A 122 -15.95 -5.44 -10.70
CA GLU A 122 -16.74 -6.25 -9.79
C GLU A 122 -16.66 -7.75 -10.12
N ARG A 123 -16.81 -8.11 -11.39
CA ARG A 123 -16.63 -9.52 -11.84
C ARG A 123 -15.22 -10.03 -11.58
N ALA A 124 -14.19 -9.20 -11.79
CA ALA A 124 -12.82 -9.54 -11.50
C ALA A 124 -12.61 -9.75 -9.98
N LYS A 125 -13.22 -8.90 -9.15
CA LYS A 125 -13.20 -9.03 -7.68
C LYS A 125 -13.89 -10.31 -7.25
N GLU A 126 -15.10 -10.59 -7.73
CA GLU A 126 -15.84 -11.81 -7.37
C GLU A 126 -15.08 -13.09 -7.74
N THR A 127 -14.47 -13.11 -8.93
CA THR A 127 -13.63 -14.26 -9.35
C THR A 127 -12.38 -14.40 -8.49
N ALA A 128 -11.75 -13.28 -8.09
CA ALA A 128 -10.61 -13.27 -7.18
C ALA A 128 -10.99 -13.77 -5.78
N ASP A 129 -12.15 -13.33 -5.25
CA ASP A 129 -12.65 -13.75 -3.94
C ASP A 129 -13.01 -15.24 -3.91
N LYS A 130 -13.69 -15.75 -4.96
CA LYS A 130 -13.97 -17.20 -5.10
C LYS A 130 -12.68 -18.03 -5.16
N LYS A 131 -11.65 -17.52 -5.85
CA LYS A 131 -10.35 -18.16 -5.94
C LYS A 131 -9.60 -18.12 -4.62
N ALA A 132 -9.61 -16.99 -3.91
CA ALA A 132 -9.03 -16.83 -2.59
C ALA A 132 -9.72 -17.75 -1.57
N ALA A 133 -11.05 -17.86 -1.58
CA ALA A 133 -11.79 -18.78 -0.73
C ALA A 133 -11.42 -20.25 -0.98
N LYS A 134 -11.27 -20.65 -2.25
CA LYS A 134 -10.84 -22.01 -2.64
C LYS A 134 -9.39 -22.29 -2.22
N GLU A 135 -8.52 -21.30 -2.31
CA GLU A 135 -7.11 -21.39 -1.90
C GLU A 135 -6.99 -21.42 -0.37
N ALA A 136 -7.78 -20.63 0.36
CA ALA A 136 -7.85 -20.68 1.83
C ALA A 136 -8.31 -22.06 2.32
N ALA A 137 -9.30 -22.66 1.65
CA ALA A 137 -9.75 -24.03 1.94
C ALA A 137 -8.67 -25.08 1.66
N SER A 138 -7.75 -24.82 0.73
CA SER A 138 -6.63 -25.73 0.42
C SER A 138 -5.43 -25.58 1.36
N GLY A 139 -5.48 -24.65 2.34
CA GLY A 139 -4.38 -24.34 3.25
C GLY A 139 -3.13 -23.73 2.60
N LYS A 140 -3.20 -23.36 1.31
CA LYS A 140 -2.10 -22.75 0.57
C LYS A 140 -2.26 -21.24 0.49
N LEU A 141 -1.24 -20.54 0.94
CA LEU A 141 -1.12 -19.10 0.74
C LEU A 141 -0.47 -18.86 -0.62
N ARG A 142 -1.17 -18.29 -1.58
CA ARG A 142 -0.53 -17.94 -2.85
C ARG A 142 0.43 -16.77 -2.65
N GLY A 143 1.72 -17.07 -2.78
CA GLY A 143 2.78 -16.09 -2.90
C GLY A 143 2.69 -15.28 -4.19
N ARG A 144 1.78 -14.29 -4.24
CA ARG A 144 1.99 -13.15 -5.14
C ARG A 144 3.31 -12.51 -4.72
N LYS A 145 4.15 -12.12 -5.71
CA LYS A 145 5.28 -11.22 -5.41
C LYS A 145 4.71 -10.09 -4.54
N ARG A 146 5.12 -10.07 -3.27
CA ARG A 146 4.58 -9.11 -2.32
C ARG A 146 4.96 -7.71 -2.76
N ALA A 147 3.98 -6.87 -3.05
CA ALA A 147 4.20 -5.47 -3.39
C ALA A 147 4.70 -4.67 -2.17
N ARG A 148 4.37 -5.13 -0.95
CA ARG A 148 4.73 -4.47 0.30
C ARG A 148 5.76 -5.30 1.05
N ARG A 149 6.89 -4.67 1.38
CA ARG A 149 7.92 -5.24 2.25
C ARG A 149 8.07 -4.38 3.51
N PHE A 150 8.26 -5.04 4.64
CA PHE A 150 8.51 -4.36 5.90
C PHE A 150 9.96 -3.90 5.97
N TRP A 151 10.23 -2.85 6.75
CA TRP A 151 11.57 -2.23 6.81
C TRP A 151 12.68 -3.19 7.26
N PHE A 152 12.34 -4.17 8.12
CA PHE A 152 13.29 -5.15 8.66
C PHE A 152 13.63 -6.27 7.67
N GLU A 153 12.83 -6.55 6.65
CA GLU A 153 13.06 -7.65 5.70
C GLU A 153 14.30 -7.47 4.82
N LYS A 154 14.84 -6.27 4.74
CA LYS A 154 16.14 -6.02 4.10
C LYS A 154 17.30 -6.65 4.87
N TYR A 155 17.11 -6.97 6.16
CA TYR A 155 18.03 -7.67 7.04
C TYR A 155 17.65 -9.15 7.15
N ARG A 156 18.49 -9.95 7.84
CA ARG A 156 18.02 -11.18 8.49
C ARG A 156 17.15 -10.75 9.65
N TRP A 157 16.11 -11.49 9.94
CA TRP A 157 15.23 -11.15 11.04
C TRP A 157 14.58 -12.39 11.64
N ALA A 158 14.26 -12.34 12.91
CA ALA A 158 13.58 -13.41 13.65
C ALA A 158 12.65 -12.81 14.70
N ILE A 159 11.60 -13.58 15.02
CA ILE A 159 10.72 -13.31 16.16
C ILE A 159 11.24 -14.12 17.34
N LEU A 160 11.30 -13.49 18.49
CA LEU A 160 11.67 -14.10 19.76
C LEU A 160 10.48 -14.08 20.72
N SER A 161 10.62 -14.75 21.85
CA SER A 161 9.62 -14.77 22.91
C SER A 161 9.17 -13.36 23.28
N GLY A 162 7.89 -13.23 23.67
CA GLY A 162 7.27 -11.92 23.87
C GLY A 162 7.04 -11.09 22.60
N GLY A 163 7.38 -11.62 21.42
CA GLY A 163 7.22 -10.93 20.14
C GLY A 163 8.37 -9.99 19.77
N HIS A 164 9.48 -9.99 20.50
CA HIS A 164 10.65 -9.16 20.21
C HIS A 164 11.25 -9.48 18.84
N LEU A 165 11.78 -8.45 18.18
CA LEU A 165 12.38 -8.57 16.86
C LEU A 165 13.90 -8.55 16.96
N LEU A 166 14.57 -9.60 16.50
CA LEU A 166 16.00 -9.60 16.25
C LEU A 166 16.26 -9.32 14.77
N ILE A 167 17.16 -8.38 14.47
CA ILE A 167 17.60 -8.10 13.10
C ILE A 167 19.12 -8.29 12.98
N GLY A 168 19.58 -8.81 11.84
CA GLY A 168 21.00 -9.05 11.57
C GLY A 168 21.40 -8.65 10.16
N GLY A 169 22.63 -8.16 9.99
CA GLY A 169 23.16 -7.79 8.68
C GLY A 169 23.31 -8.99 7.76
N LYS A 170 23.02 -8.84 6.47
CA LYS A 170 23.24 -9.88 5.45
C LYS A 170 24.68 -9.87 4.91
N ASP A 171 25.34 -8.74 4.98
CA ASP A 171 26.68 -8.47 4.48
C ASP A 171 27.35 -7.33 5.26
N ALA A 172 28.60 -7.02 4.93
CA ALA A 172 29.37 -5.95 5.59
C ALA A 172 28.69 -4.57 5.49
N LYS A 173 28.04 -4.25 4.36
CA LYS A 173 27.27 -3.01 4.18
C LYS A 173 26.02 -3.01 5.06
N GLY A 174 25.33 -4.15 5.11
CA GLY A 174 24.16 -4.36 5.97
C GLY A 174 24.51 -4.19 7.45
N ASN A 175 25.66 -4.75 7.92
CA ASN A 175 26.15 -4.56 9.28
C ASN A 175 26.38 -3.07 9.60
N ASP A 176 27.06 -2.33 8.70
CA ASP A 176 27.30 -0.88 8.91
C ASP A 176 26.00 -0.08 8.99
N VAL A 177 25.03 -0.37 8.12
CA VAL A 177 23.74 0.33 8.12
C VAL A 177 22.92 -0.02 9.36
N LEU A 178 22.94 -1.31 9.76
CA LEU A 178 22.25 -1.79 10.95
C LEU A 178 22.75 -1.07 12.20
N VAL A 179 24.05 -1.13 12.46
CA VAL A 179 24.63 -0.52 13.66
C VAL A 179 24.45 0.99 13.68
N ARG A 180 24.64 1.67 12.54
CA ARG A 180 24.53 3.13 12.49
C ARG A 180 23.10 3.67 12.56
N LYS A 181 22.13 2.95 11.98
CA LYS A 181 20.77 3.46 11.80
C LYS A 181 19.70 2.74 12.61
N HIS A 182 19.96 1.51 13.02
CA HIS A 182 18.95 0.64 13.62
C HIS A 182 19.38 0.03 14.96
N LEU A 183 20.55 0.34 15.48
CA LEU A 183 20.95 -0.01 16.84
C LEU A 183 20.64 1.19 17.74
N SER A 184 19.46 1.18 18.36
CA SER A 184 19.02 2.24 19.27
C SER A 184 19.71 2.13 20.62
N ALA A 185 19.65 3.20 21.43
CA ALA A 185 20.29 3.22 22.75
C ALA A 185 19.76 2.14 23.70
N SER A 186 18.48 1.81 23.59
CA SER A 186 17.82 0.75 24.38
C SER A 186 18.12 -0.66 23.89
N ASP A 187 18.54 -0.84 22.63
CA ASP A 187 18.73 -2.16 22.02
C ASP A 187 19.99 -2.87 22.56
N LEU A 188 19.96 -4.21 22.50
CA LEU A 188 21.15 -5.04 22.74
C LEU A 188 21.78 -5.44 21.41
N TYR A 189 23.12 -5.37 21.38
CA TYR A 189 23.94 -5.86 20.29
C TYR A 189 24.32 -7.32 20.51
N PHE A 190 24.16 -8.17 19.50
CA PHE A 190 24.59 -9.57 19.51
C PHE A 190 25.56 -9.86 18.37
N HIS A 191 26.51 -10.78 18.65
CA HIS A 191 27.43 -11.26 17.62
C HIS A 191 27.92 -12.67 18.00
N ALA A 192 27.99 -13.56 17.02
CA ALA A 192 28.63 -14.85 17.21
C ALA A 192 30.18 -14.64 17.32
N ASP A 193 30.84 -15.43 18.16
CA ASP A 193 32.29 -15.38 18.32
C ASP A 193 33.03 -16.03 17.15
N LEU A 194 32.73 -15.52 15.97
CA LEU A 194 33.26 -16.00 14.69
C LEU A 194 33.52 -14.84 13.74
N HIS A 195 34.65 -14.85 13.08
CA HIS A 195 34.99 -13.83 12.12
C HIS A 195 33.99 -13.82 10.95
N GLY A 196 33.47 -12.64 10.62
CA GLY A 196 32.50 -12.45 9.54
C GLY A 196 31.04 -12.84 9.90
N ALA A 197 30.75 -13.05 11.18
CA ALA A 197 29.39 -13.18 11.65
C ALA A 197 28.61 -11.88 11.47
N PRO A 198 27.28 -11.91 11.37
CA PRO A 198 26.46 -10.73 11.28
C PRO A 198 26.46 -9.94 12.59
N SER A 199 26.47 -8.61 12.50
CA SER A 199 26.04 -7.74 13.59
C SER A 199 24.54 -7.84 13.74
N CYS A 200 24.06 -8.11 14.96
CA CYS A 200 22.63 -8.25 15.24
C CYS A 200 22.18 -7.20 16.26
N SER A 201 20.94 -6.75 16.16
CA SER A 201 20.30 -5.85 17.10
C SER A 201 19.00 -6.48 17.59
N LEU A 202 18.89 -6.71 18.88
CA LEU A 202 17.64 -7.08 19.54
C LEU A 202 16.86 -5.80 19.82
N LYS A 203 15.68 -5.70 19.20
CA LYS A 203 14.78 -4.57 19.33
C LYS A 203 13.92 -4.72 20.56
N LEU A 204 14.02 -3.80 21.52
CA LEU A 204 13.20 -3.86 22.72
C LEU A 204 11.81 -3.30 22.50
N ARG A 205 11.66 -2.32 21.61
CA ARG A 205 10.38 -1.64 21.36
C ARG A 205 9.68 -2.11 20.09
N ASP A 206 10.43 -2.55 19.09
CA ASP A 206 9.87 -3.04 17.83
C ASP A 206 9.67 -4.55 17.89
N GLY A 207 8.51 -5.02 17.49
CA GLY A 207 8.21 -6.44 17.50
C GLY A 207 6.98 -6.82 16.70
N LEU A 208 6.60 -8.08 16.82
CA LEU A 208 5.42 -8.68 16.21
C LEU A 208 4.57 -9.30 17.32
N VAL A 209 3.37 -8.79 17.49
CA VAL A 209 2.42 -9.28 18.50
C VAL A 209 1.22 -9.95 17.84
N PRO A 210 0.53 -10.88 18.52
CA PRO A 210 -0.70 -11.47 18.04
C PRO A 210 -1.71 -10.38 17.65
N SER A 211 -2.43 -10.60 16.56
CA SER A 211 -3.47 -9.69 16.07
C SER A 211 -4.83 -10.36 16.12
N ASN A 212 -5.81 -9.68 16.70
CA ASN A 212 -7.21 -10.11 16.68
C ASN A 212 -7.96 -9.61 15.42
N SER A 213 -7.31 -8.82 14.58
CA SER A 213 -7.92 -8.33 13.34
C SER A 213 -8.04 -9.45 12.32
N GLN A 214 -9.29 -9.81 12.02
CA GLN A 214 -9.63 -10.73 10.92
C GLN A 214 -9.65 -9.98 9.59
N GLU A 215 -8.57 -9.33 9.22
CA GLU A 215 -8.44 -8.77 7.87
C GLU A 215 -8.10 -9.87 6.88
N GLY A 216 -9.13 -10.40 6.26
CA GLY A 216 -9.02 -11.44 5.23
C GLY A 216 -9.26 -12.85 5.76
N LEU A 217 -9.42 -13.80 4.84
CA LEU A 217 -9.52 -15.24 5.13
C LEU A 217 -8.12 -15.75 5.52
N ILE A 218 -7.88 -15.88 6.82
CA ILE A 218 -6.66 -16.51 7.34
C ILE A 218 -6.91 -18.02 7.36
N PRO A 219 -6.07 -18.84 6.68
CA PRO A 219 -6.21 -20.28 6.70
C PRO A 219 -6.06 -20.82 8.13
N LYS A 220 -6.75 -21.92 8.43
CA LYS A 220 -6.61 -22.61 9.72
C LYS A 220 -5.14 -22.98 9.96
N GLY A 221 -4.66 -22.75 11.16
CA GLY A 221 -3.28 -23.06 11.56
C GLY A 221 -2.24 -22.01 11.12
N VAL A 222 -2.67 -20.83 10.67
CA VAL A 222 -1.77 -19.72 10.33
C VAL A 222 -1.92 -18.61 11.37
N ALA A 223 -0.81 -18.19 11.95
CA ALA A 223 -0.79 -17.13 12.96
C ALA A 223 -1.16 -15.77 12.35
N SER A 224 -1.98 -14.99 13.07
CA SER A 224 -2.24 -13.59 12.73
C SER A 224 -1.43 -12.69 13.64
N MET A 225 -0.62 -11.81 13.06
CA MET A 225 0.29 -10.93 13.80
C MET A 225 0.24 -9.50 13.26
N GLN A 226 0.58 -8.55 14.12
CA GLN A 226 0.73 -7.15 13.74
C GLN A 226 2.06 -6.59 14.23
N ILE A 227 2.60 -5.61 13.52
CA ILE A 227 3.80 -4.90 13.94
C ILE A 227 3.45 -3.97 15.09
N SER A 228 4.20 -4.09 16.19
CA SER A 228 4.18 -3.17 17.33
C SER A 228 5.47 -2.35 17.35
N GLN A 229 5.36 -1.09 17.75
CA GLN A 229 6.50 -0.19 18.00
C GLN A 229 6.59 0.18 19.49
N THR A 230 5.71 -0.38 20.31
CA THR A 230 5.56 -0.06 21.73
C THR A 230 5.67 -1.31 22.61
N LEU A 231 6.26 -2.38 22.08
CA LEU A 231 6.33 -3.68 22.74
C LEU A 231 6.97 -3.63 24.14
N GLY A 232 7.95 -2.79 24.32
CA GLY A 232 8.64 -2.60 25.59
C GLY A 232 8.35 -1.26 26.25
N GLU A 233 7.14 -0.70 26.12
CA GLU A 233 6.74 0.48 26.89
C GLU A 233 6.77 0.15 28.38
N GLY A 234 7.70 0.79 29.12
CA GLY A 234 7.97 0.51 30.53
C GLY A 234 9.26 -0.25 30.78
N LEU A 235 9.90 -0.85 29.76
CA LEU A 235 11.26 -1.40 29.86
C LEU A 235 12.28 -0.28 29.71
N ASP A 236 12.70 0.29 30.80
CA ASP A 236 13.71 1.37 30.78
C ASP A 236 15.15 0.84 30.58
N ASP A 237 15.40 -0.44 30.88
CA ASP A 237 16.70 -1.10 30.72
C ASP A 237 16.53 -2.53 30.18
N ALA A 238 17.47 -2.98 29.36
CA ALA A 238 17.63 -4.36 28.90
C ALA A 238 17.78 -5.41 30.03
N ARG A 239 18.01 -4.98 31.26
CA ARG A 239 18.07 -5.83 32.46
C ARG A 239 16.70 -6.42 32.87
N GLU A 240 15.62 -5.85 32.37
CA GLU A 240 14.26 -6.30 32.64
C GLU A 240 13.76 -7.34 31.62
N LEU A 241 14.58 -7.63 30.60
CA LEU A 241 14.28 -8.69 29.64
C LEU A 241 14.40 -10.07 30.29
N ASP A 242 13.47 -10.94 29.91
CA ASP A 242 13.56 -12.35 30.26
C ASP A 242 14.86 -12.97 29.67
N ASP A 243 15.58 -13.73 30.44
CA ASP A 243 16.79 -14.43 30.02
C ASP A 243 16.54 -15.36 28.81
N SER A 244 15.31 -15.83 28.62
CA SER A 244 14.91 -16.62 27.46
C SER A 244 15.08 -15.82 26.17
N VAL A 245 14.63 -14.56 26.13
CA VAL A 245 14.73 -13.68 24.95
C VAL A 245 16.20 -13.41 24.59
N ILE A 246 17.04 -13.23 25.61
CA ILE A 246 18.48 -13.01 25.42
C ILE A 246 19.15 -14.29 24.87
N SER A 247 18.79 -15.45 25.40
CA SER A 247 19.31 -16.75 24.93
C SER A 247 18.87 -17.04 23.50
N GLU A 248 17.63 -16.78 23.15
CA GLU A 248 17.07 -16.91 21.79
C GLU A 248 17.77 -15.98 20.79
N ALA A 249 18.05 -14.73 21.20
CA ALA A 249 18.79 -13.78 20.36
C ALA A 249 20.22 -14.27 20.09
N ALA A 250 20.89 -14.82 21.11
CA ALA A 250 22.21 -15.42 20.96
C ALA A 250 22.16 -16.62 19.99
N GLN A 251 21.14 -17.48 20.09
CA GLN A 251 20.95 -18.63 19.21
C GLN A 251 20.77 -18.19 17.77
N MET A 252 19.92 -17.23 17.52
CA MET A 252 19.72 -16.72 16.16
C MET A 252 20.98 -16.07 15.59
N ALA A 253 21.75 -15.31 16.39
CA ALA A 253 23.01 -14.72 15.96
C ALA A 253 24.03 -15.78 15.53
N VAL A 254 24.13 -16.88 16.28
CA VAL A 254 24.99 -18.04 15.95
C VAL A 254 24.50 -18.74 14.68
N CYS A 255 23.20 -19.01 14.56
CA CYS A 255 22.60 -19.68 13.39
C CYS A 255 22.80 -18.89 12.09
N TRP A 256 22.88 -17.57 12.15
CA TRP A 256 23.14 -16.72 10.98
C TRP A 256 24.62 -16.58 10.63
N SER A 257 25.52 -17.13 11.45
CA SER A 257 26.95 -17.11 11.23
C SER A 257 27.46 -18.30 10.41
N ARG A 258 28.75 -18.34 10.16
CA ARG A 258 29.41 -19.48 9.51
C ARG A 258 29.41 -20.75 10.35
N ALA A 259 29.08 -20.67 11.65
CA ALA A 259 28.91 -21.84 12.50
C ALA A 259 27.91 -22.84 11.91
N TRP A 260 26.87 -22.38 11.25
CA TRP A 260 25.86 -23.23 10.61
C TRP A 260 26.46 -24.25 9.63
N GLY A 261 27.49 -23.88 8.89
CA GLY A 261 28.14 -24.75 7.91
C GLY A 261 29.38 -25.48 8.42
N SER A 262 29.78 -25.29 9.68
CA SER A 262 31.03 -25.86 10.24
C SER A 262 30.91 -27.32 10.66
N GLY A 263 29.70 -27.89 10.68
CA GLY A 263 29.45 -29.28 11.12
C GLY A 263 29.38 -29.46 12.64
N GLY A 264 29.52 -28.38 13.43
CA GLY A 264 29.29 -28.40 14.88
C GLY A 264 27.81 -28.37 15.23
N ALA A 265 27.47 -28.80 16.45
CA ALA A 265 26.11 -28.74 16.98
C ALA A 265 25.82 -27.44 17.75
N ALA A 266 26.85 -26.73 18.18
CA ALA A 266 26.77 -25.53 18.99
C ALA A 266 27.92 -24.55 18.66
N ALA A 267 27.76 -23.29 19.05
CA ALA A 267 28.79 -22.26 18.94
C ALA A 267 28.63 -21.22 20.07
N THR A 268 29.55 -20.26 20.13
CA THR A 268 29.53 -19.21 21.16
C THR A 268 29.08 -17.89 20.56
N ALA A 269 28.26 -17.15 21.29
CA ALA A 269 27.89 -15.77 21.01
C ALA A 269 28.17 -14.87 22.23
N PHE A 270 28.08 -13.58 22.01
CA PHE A 270 28.04 -12.62 23.10
C PHE A 270 27.03 -11.53 22.80
N HIS A 271 26.57 -10.88 23.86
CA HIS A 271 25.86 -9.63 23.74
C HIS A 271 26.53 -8.49 24.48
N ALA A 272 26.22 -7.28 24.09
CA ALA A 272 26.70 -6.05 24.67
C ALA A 272 25.64 -4.95 24.52
N ARG A 273 25.77 -3.89 25.31
CA ARG A 273 24.91 -2.71 25.14
C ARG A 273 25.29 -1.97 23.86
N SER A 274 24.33 -1.29 23.27
CA SER A 274 24.54 -0.47 22.07
C SER A 274 25.66 0.56 22.26
N SER A 275 25.77 1.15 23.45
CA SER A 275 26.79 2.14 23.82
C SER A 275 28.24 1.59 23.80
N GLN A 276 28.42 0.28 23.89
CA GLN A 276 29.72 -0.39 23.82
C GLN A 276 30.24 -0.59 22.40
N VAL A 277 29.34 -0.46 21.38
CA VAL A 277 29.68 -0.74 19.99
C VAL A 277 30.21 0.51 19.30
N SER A 278 31.44 0.44 18.79
CA SER A 278 32.11 1.58 18.16
C SER A 278 32.62 1.22 16.76
N LYS A 279 32.61 2.20 15.87
CA LYS A 279 33.23 2.11 14.54
C LYS A 279 34.69 2.51 14.55
N THR A 280 35.18 3.09 15.64
CA THR A 280 36.57 3.55 15.81
C THR A 280 37.30 2.75 16.86
N THR A 281 38.58 2.50 16.62
CA THR A 281 39.50 1.91 17.59
C THR A 281 39.72 2.86 18.78
N GLU A 282 40.44 2.41 19.79
CA GLU A 282 40.86 3.27 20.92
C GLU A 282 41.85 4.36 20.46
N THR A 283 42.62 4.09 19.41
CA THR A 283 43.53 5.05 18.78
C THR A 283 42.85 6.05 17.84
N GLY A 284 41.50 5.95 17.66
CA GLY A 284 40.71 6.85 16.82
C GLY A 284 40.64 6.45 15.34
N GLU A 285 41.26 5.35 14.94
CA GLU A 285 41.21 4.87 13.55
C GLU A 285 39.87 4.25 13.22
N SER A 286 39.34 4.54 12.01
CA SER A 286 38.11 3.96 11.53
C SER A 286 38.31 2.52 11.05
N LEU A 287 37.48 1.61 11.54
CA LEU A 287 37.49 0.21 11.15
C LEU A 287 36.98 -0.02 9.75
N ALA A 288 37.42 -1.11 9.13
CA ALA A 288 36.92 -1.57 7.84
C ALA A 288 35.40 -1.74 7.83
N ARG A 289 34.82 -1.71 6.63
CA ARG A 289 33.37 -1.86 6.46
C ARG A 289 32.89 -3.17 7.10
N GLY A 290 31.82 -3.08 7.89
CA GLY A 290 31.17 -4.21 8.56
C GLY A 290 31.84 -4.66 9.84
N SER A 291 32.99 -4.07 10.23
CA SER A 291 33.73 -4.36 11.47
C SER A 291 33.43 -3.32 12.54
N PHE A 292 33.35 -3.78 13.79
CA PHE A 292 33.08 -2.96 14.98
C PHE A 292 33.94 -3.42 16.14
N VAL A 293 34.31 -2.48 17.00
CA VAL A 293 34.90 -2.77 18.31
C VAL A 293 33.76 -2.77 19.33
N VAL A 294 33.78 -3.77 20.20
CA VAL A 294 32.91 -3.80 21.38
C VAL A 294 33.80 -3.54 22.60
N ARG A 295 33.55 -2.39 23.23
CA ARG A 295 34.33 -1.93 24.38
C ARG A 295 33.73 -2.43 25.69
N GLY A 296 34.57 -2.62 26.69
CA GLY A 296 34.15 -3.07 28.02
C GLY A 296 33.79 -4.55 28.08
N GLU A 297 33.05 -4.90 29.12
CA GLU A 297 32.65 -6.27 29.38
C GLU A 297 31.57 -6.76 28.44
N ARG A 298 31.64 -8.03 28.03
CA ARG A 298 30.68 -8.71 27.18
C ARG A 298 30.05 -9.85 27.97
N SER A 299 28.74 -10.04 27.78
CA SER A 299 28.03 -11.19 28.32
C SER A 299 28.09 -12.35 27.34
N TRP A 300 28.69 -13.46 27.77
CA TRP A 300 28.98 -14.60 26.90
C TRP A 300 27.90 -15.68 27.02
N HIS A 301 27.53 -16.26 25.88
CA HIS A 301 26.64 -17.41 25.74
C HIS A 301 27.42 -18.54 25.08
N LYS A 302 27.76 -19.56 25.85
CA LYS A 302 28.50 -20.73 25.40
C LYS A 302 27.55 -21.86 25.03
N ASP A 303 28.00 -22.76 24.18
CA ASP A 303 27.27 -23.97 23.78
C ASP A 303 25.85 -23.71 23.23
N VAL A 304 25.72 -22.59 22.51
CA VAL A 304 24.44 -22.16 21.91
C VAL A 304 24.09 -23.09 20.73
N PRO A 305 22.91 -23.72 20.72
CA PRO A 305 22.57 -24.73 19.73
C PRO A 305 22.36 -24.11 18.34
N LEU A 306 22.66 -24.93 17.30
CA LEU A 306 22.47 -24.57 15.89
C LEU A 306 21.14 -25.14 15.39
N GLU A 307 20.04 -24.52 15.77
CA GLU A 307 18.71 -24.85 15.26
C GLU A 307 17.83 -23.61 15.16
N VAL A 308 17.01 -23.57 14.15
CA VAL A 308 16.00 -22.52 13.96
C VAL A 308 14.68 -23.18 13.57
N ALA A 309 13.61 -22.43 13.66
CA ALA A 309 12.32 -22.87 13.12
C ALA A 309 11.77 -21.85 12.11
N ILE A 310 10.99 -22.34 11.20
CA ILE A 310 10.22 -21.53 10.22
C ILE A 310 8.76 -21.89 10.39
N GLY A 311 7.94 -20.88 10.57
CA GLY A 311 6.48 -20.99 10.64
C GLY A 311 5.81 -20.13 9.57
N LEU A 312 4.49 -20.14 9.60
CA LEU A 312 3.64 -19.44 8.67
C LEU A 312 2.78 -18.43 9.43
N ALA A 313 2.85 -17.16 9.04
CA ALA A 313 2.06 -16.10 9.64
C ALA A 313 1.50 -15.12 8.61
N VAL A 314 0.43 -14.44 8.98
CA VAL A 314 -0.10 -13.26 8.29
C VAL A 314 0.25 -12.05 9.13
N VAL A 315 1.15 -11.20 8.65
CA VAL A 315 1.61 -10.00 9.36
C VAL A 315 0.98 -8.77 8.71
N ASN A 316 0.18 -8.02 9.45
CA ASN A 316 -0.59 -6.88 8.93
C ASN A 316 -1.31 -7.22 7.60
N GLY A 317 -1.99 -8.36 7.54
CA GLY A 317 -2.69 -8.83 6.34
C GLY A 317 -1.79 -9.40 5.23
N VAL A 318 -0.46 -9.49 5.45
CA VAL A 318 0.50 -10.00 4.46
C VAL A 318 0.98 -11.40 4.85
N PRO A 319 0.68 -12.45 4.07
CA PRO A 319 1.20 -13.79 4.33
C PRO A 319 2.70 -13.86 4.09
N MET A 320 3.43 -14.39 5.07
CA MET A 320 4.89 -14.48 5.01
C MET A 320 5.43 -15.61 5.90
N PRO A 321 6.64 -16.14 5.59
CA PRO A 321 7.33 -16.99 6.51
C PRO A 321 7.87 -16.18 7.68
N VAL A 322 7.83 -16.74 8.86
CA VAL A 322 8.45 -16.19 10.07
C VAL A 322 9.50 -17.17 10.58
N SER A 323 10.59 -16.65 11.10
CA SER A 323 11.67 -17.47 11.68
C SER A 323 11.97 -17.06 13.10
N GLY A 324 12.45 -18.00 13.88
CA GLY A 324 12.84 -17.84 15.27
C GLY A 324 13.45 -19.13 15.81
N VAL A 325 13.55 -19.25 17.11
CA VAL A 325 13.92 -20.53 17.76
C VAL A 325 12.71 -21.48 17.79
N PRO A 326 12.91 -22.80 17.86
CA PRO A 326 11.83 -23.78 17.81
C PRO A 326 10.75 -23.57 18.90
N SER A 327 11.13 -23.24 20.13
CA SER A 327 10.21 -22.94 21.22
C SER A 327 9.22 -21.84 20.84
N THR A 328 9.73 -20.68 20.48
CA THR A 328 8.92 -19.50 20.12
C THR A 328 8.06 -19.72 18.90
N ILE A 329 8.61 -20.34 17.85
CA ILE A 329 7.82 -20.56 16.62
C ILE A 329 6.73 -21.62 16.84
N SER A 330 6.96 -22.64 17.64
CA SER A 330 5.92 -23.64 17.97
C SER A 330 4.79 -23.08 18.81
N GLU A 331 5.04 -22.06 19.62
CA GLU A 331 4.00 -21.35 20.37
C GLU A 331 3.15 -20.44 19.47
N ILE A 332 3.78 -19.79 18.48
CA ILE A 332 3.13 -18.84 17.61
C ILE A 332 2.39 -19.53 16.45
N CYS A 333 2.99 -20.57 15.87
CA CYS A 333 2.55 -21.19 14.62
C CYS A 333 2.16 -22.65 14.83
N GLU A 334 0.92 -23.04 14.48
CA GLU A 334 0.51 -24.44 14.46
C GLU A 334 1.25 -25.26 13.39
N ARG A 335 1.60 -24.62 12.28
CA ARG A 335 2.33 -25.20 11.15
C ARG A 335 3.73 -24.61 11.07
N TRP A 336 4.71 -25.43 11.38
CA TRP A 336 6.11 -25.00 11.41
C TRP A 336 7.05 -26.16 11.09
N ALA A 337 8.30 -25.87 10.83
CA ALA A 337 9.34 -26.86 10.67
C ALA A 337 10.60 -26.45 11.41
N ARG A 338 11.24 -27.43 12.08
CA ARG A 338 12.57 -27.25 12.67
C ARG A 338 13.61 -27.44 11.59
N ILE A 339 14.58 -26.57 11.57
CA ILE A 339 15.72 -26.58 10.64
C ILE A 339 16.98 -26.67 11.47
N SER A 340 17.83 -27.64 11.14
CA SER A 340 19.15 -27.84 11.73
C SER A 340 20.23 -27.94 10.61
N PRO A 341 21.53 -27.81 10.94
CA PRO A 341 22.61 -28.05 9.97
C PRO A 341 22.48 -29.43 9.30
N GLY A 342 22.61 -29.48 7.99
CA GLY A 342 22.39 -30.71 7.24
C GLY A 342 23.00 -30.67 5.84
N ARG A 343 22.66 -31.70 5.04
CA ARG A 343 23.24 -31.87 3.69
C ARG A 343 22.35 -31.34 2.57
N GLU A 344 21.08 -31.10 2.86
CA GLU A 344 20.15 -30.62 1.83
C GLU A 344 20.42 -29.14 1.54
N LYS A 345 20.48 -28.76 0.26
CA LYS A 345 20.68 -27.38 -0.15
C LYS A 345 19.48 -26.54 0.30
N LYS A 346 19.73 -25.36 0.88
CA LYS A 346 18.67 -24.45 1.34
C LYS A 346 17.66 -24.09 0.25
N GLU A 347 18.09 -24.03 -1.01
CA GLU A 347 17.23 -23.79 -2.17
C GLU A 347 16.20 -24.91 -2.37
N ALA A 348 16.60 -26.17 -2.13
CA ALA A 348 15.70 -27.33 -2.20
C ALA A 348 14.69 -27.30 -1.05
N VAL A 349 15.15 -26.99 0.18
CA VAL A 349 14.27 -26.80 1.34
C VAL A 349 13.28 -25.66 1.10
N ALA A 350 13.74 -24.52 0.62
CA ALA A 350 12.87 -23.39 0.30
C ALA A 350 11.82 -23.73 -0.75
N ASN A 351 12.19 -24.50 -1.76
CA ASN A 351 11.25 -24.96 -2.80
C ASN A 351 10.19 -25.92 -2.23
N LYS A 352 10.54 -26.83 -1.33
CA LYS A 352 9.58 -27.72 -0.64
C LYS A 352 8.56 -26.91 0.15
N ILE A 353 9.03 -25.99 1.00
CA ILE A 353 8.18 -25.11 1.81
C ILE A 353 7.31 -24.23 0.89
N SER A 354 7.88 -23.62 -0.14
CA SER A 354 7.16 -22.80 -1.10
C SER A 354 6.02 -23.56 -1.80
N LYS A 355 6.26 -24.80 -2.23
CA LYS A 355 5.25 -25.63 -2.88
C LYS A 355 4.11 -26.00 -1.95
N SER A 356 4.40 -26.28 -0.69
CA SER A 356 3.38 -26.62 0.30
C SER A 356 2.57 -25.43 0.75
N THR A 357 3.23 -24.33 1.07
CA THR A 357 2.61 -23.15 1.67
C THR A 357 2.05 -22.16 0.65
N GLY A 358 2.56 -22.20 -0.58
CA GLY A 358 2.28 -21.21 -1.63
C GLY A 358 3.02 -19.89 -1.47
N LEU A 359 3.93 -19.76 -0.48
CA LEU A 359 4.79 -18.60 -0.32
C LEU A 359 5.85 -18.50 -1.42
N SER A 360 6.39 -17.30 -1.65
CA SER A 360 7.48 -17.15 -2.61
C SER A 360 8.76 -17.85 -2.10
N GLN A 361 9.47 -18.51 -2.99
CA GLN A 361 10.73 -19.17 -2.64
C GLN A 361 11.78 -18.19 -2.12
N GLU A 362 11.78 -16.94 -2.63
CA GLU A 362 12.68 -15.89 -2.20
C GLU A 362 12.43 -15.49 -0.74
N ASP A 363 11.16 -15.39 -0.35
CA ASP A 363 10.79 -15.04 1.03
C ASP A 363 11.22 -16.16 2.00
N VAL A 364 10.97 -17.43 1.63
CA VAL A 364 11.41 -18.57 2.44
C VAL A 364 12.94 -18.64 2.54
N LEU A 365 13.67 -18.41 1.43
CA LEU A 365 15.13 -18.35 1.44
C LEU A 365 15.69 -17.28 2.38
N SER A 366 14.98 -16.17 2.54
CA SER A 366 15.40 -15.09 3.43
C SER A 366 15.39 -15.47 4.91
N CYS A 367 14.55 -16.46 5.29
CA CYS A 367 14.43 -16.98 6.65
C CYS A 367 15.42 -18.11 6.96
N LEU A 368 15.97 -18.77 5.92
CA LEU A 368 16.88 -19.91 6.10
C LEU A 368 18.31 -19.43 6.46
N PRO A 369 19.01 -20.17 7.34
CA PRO A 369 20.42 -19.95 7.64
C PRO A 369 21.35 -20.12 6.43
N PRO A 370 22.61 -19.64 6.51
CA PRO A 370 23.58 -19.78 5.45
C PRO A 370 24.15 -21.22 5.42
N GLY A 371 23.79 -22.05 4.49
CA GLY A 371 24.37 -23.39 4.34
C GLY A 371 23.35 -24.48 4.11
N GLY A 372 23.81 -25.74 4.24
CA GLY A 372 22.96 -26.91 4.13
C GLY A 372 22.04 -27.08 5.34
N CYS A 373 20.89 -27.68 5.11
CA CYS A 373 19.86 -27.84 6.12
C CYS A 373 19.40 -29.30 6.25
N SER A 374 18.91 -29.66 7.41
CA SER A 374 18.04 -30.81 7.66
C SER A 374 16.72 -30.29 8.18
N VAL A 375 15.62 -30.89 7.75
CA VAL A 375 14.26 -30.41 8.07
C VAL A 375 13.51 -31.48 8.84
N ASP A 376 13.01 -31.09 10.02
CA ASP A 376 12.05 -31.86 10.80
C ASP A 376 10.69 -31.13 10.70
N ASP A 377 9.76 -31.77 10.00
CA ASP A 377 8.50 -31.14 9.60
C ASP A 377 7.39 -31.32 10.67
N ASN A 378 6.83 -30.23 11.10
CA ASN A 378 5.68 -30.18 12.01
C ASN A 378 4.46 -29.56 11.28
N GLY A 379 4.08 -30.16 10.14
CA GLY A 379 2.92 -29.77 9.36
C GLY A 379 3.13 -28.56 8.42
N LEU A 380 4.35 -28.07 8.28
CA LEU A 380 4.63 -26.97 7.36
C LEU A 380 4.72 -27.45 5.90
N ILE A 381 5.38 -28.59 5.68
CA ILE A 381 5.61 -29.17 4.35
C ILE A 381 4.52 -30.19 4.01
N SER A 382 4.15 -31.00 4.97
CA SER A 382 3.15 -32.07 4.84
C SER A 382 1.99 -31.77 5.81
N PRO A 383 0.98 -31.02 5.36
CA PRO A 383 -0.15 -30.59 6.21
C PRO A 383 -1.13 -31.72 6.52
#